data_99ffaa24d470fdc89fb39acfc46d7336
#
_entry.id   99ffaa24d470fdc89fb39acfc46d7336
#
_cell.length_a   1.000
_cell.length_b   1.000
_cell.length_c   1.000
_cell.angle_alpha   90.00
_cell.angle_beta   90.00
_cell.angle_gamma   90.00
#
_symmetry.space_group_name_H-M   'P 1'
#
loop_
_entity.id
_entity.type
_entity.pdbx_description
1 polymer ?
#
loop_
_entity_poly.entity_id
_entity_poly.type
_entity_poly.pdbx_seq_one_letter_code
_entity_poly.pdbx_strand_id
1 'polypeptide(L)'
;MGHDGAMSSEQSRTSDAPAPLSLWGGRFAGGPADALAALSVSTHFDWRLARYDIAGSRAHARALHGAGLLDQGQLTGMIDALNRLEEDVVSGAFAPDPADEDVHTALERGLMERAGEELGGRLRAGRSRNDQIAILIRMYLRDQARHLAGLVLDVVDALVNQAAAAGKAIMPGRTHLQHAQPVLVAHHLLAHAWPLMRDVERLMDWDARAAVSPYGSGALAGNTLGLDPDTVAVGLGFNASVENSIDGTSARDVVAELSFVLAMVAVDVSRLSEEVIIWNTKEFGFVTLDDAYSTGSSIMPQKKNPDVAELARGKAGRLIGDLAGLLATLKALPLAYNRDLQEDKEPVFDAVDTLALLLPAVAGMVGTMTFHYERMAALAPQGFSLATE
;
A
#
# COMPACT_ATOMS: atom_id res chain seq x y z
N MET A 1 -42.51 6.02 -70.42
CA MET A 1 -43.17 5.43 -69.25
C MET A 1 -42.12 5.28 -68.19
N GLY A 2 -41.98 6.07 -67.35
CA GLY A 2 -42.09 6.77 -66.19
C GLY A 2 -42.36 5.83 -64.97
N HIS A 3 -41.44 5.86 -64.03
CA HIS A 3 -41.81 5.75 -62.62
C HIS A 3 -40.73 6.36 -61.72
N ASP A 4 -41.14 7.46 -61.13
CA ASP A 4 -40.48 8.12 -59.99
C ASP A 4 -40.47 7.20 -58.73
N GLY A 5 -39.37 7.13 -58.04
CA GLY A 5 -39.23 6.52 -56.72
C GLY A 5 -38.51 7.48 -55.78
N ALA A 6 -39.28 8.12 -54.93
CA ALA A 6 -38.82 9.07 -53.94
C ALA A 6 -37.81 8.50 -52.99
N MET A 7 -36.65 9.14 -52.84
CA MET A 7 -35.69 8.91 -51.77
C MET A 7 -36.13 9.69 -50.52
N SER A 8 -36.48 8.97 -49.47
CA SER A 8 -36.68 9.51 -48.13
C SER A 8 -35.32 9.77 -47.48
N SER A 9 -35.03 11.02 -47.18
CA SER A 9 -33.89 11.43 -46.37
C SER A 9 -34.12 11.08 -44.91
N GLU A 10 -33.46 10.03 -44.41
CA GLU A 10 -33.28 9.81 -42.99
C GLU A 10 -32.24 10.80 -42.48
N GLN A 11 -32.70 11.80 -41.76
CA GLN A 11 -31.85 12.66 -40.95
C GLN A 11 -31.33 11.84 -39.77
N SER A 12 -30.04 11.49 -39.77
CA SER A 12 -29.33 10.98 -38.60
C SER A 12 -29.30 12.08 -37.54
N ARG A 13 -30.03 11.86 -36.45
CA ARG A 13 -29.88 12.63 -35.23
C ARG A 13 -28.51 12.30 -34.65
N THR A 14 -27.55 13.20 -34.80
CA THR A 14 -26.33 13.20 -34.00
C THR A 14 -26.72 13.48 -32.57
N SER A 15 -26.47 12.52 -31.66
CA SER A 15 -26.58 12.73 -30.21
C SER A 15 -25.45 13.67 -29.79
N ASP A 16 -25.81 14.92 -29.44
CA ASP A 16 -24.93 15.85 -28.72
C ASP A 16 -24.74 15.34 -27.28
N ALA A 17 -23.95 14.29 -27.10
CA ALA A 17 -23.33 14.02 -25.83
C ALA A 17 -22.05 14.87 -25.77
N PRO A 18 -21.79 15.62 -24.69
CA PRO A 18 -20.55 16.36 -24.56
C PRO A 18 -19.38 15.35 -24.65
N ALA A 19 -18.40 15.66 -25.50
CA ALA A 19 -17.21 14.83 -25.63
C ALA A 19 -16.53 14.70 -24.25
N PRO A 20 -16.06 13.51 -23.87
CA PRO A 20 -15.34 13.35 -22.61
C PRO A 20 -14.17 14.33 -22.58
N LEU A 21 -13.96 14.97 -21.42
CA LEU A 21 -12.87 15.91 -21.18
C LEU A 21 -11.53 15.21 -21.40
N SER A 22 -11.02 15.27 -22.64
CA SER A 22 -9.70 14.76 -22.95
C SER A 22 -8.65 15.74 -22.41
N LEU A 23 -7.83 15.28 -21.47
CA LEU A 23 -6.66 16.02 -20.97
C LEU A 23 -5.62 16.31 -22.08
N TRP A 24 -5.73 15.68 -23.23
CA TRP A 24 -4.78 15.66 -24.34
C TRP A 24 -5.33 16.40 -25.57
N GLY A 25 -5.58 17.72 -25.48
CA GLY A 25 -6.32 18.43 -26.55
C GLY A 25 -5.47 19.06 -27.67
N GLY A 26 -4.24 19.47 -27.42
CA GLY A 26 -3.61 20.49 -28.26
C GLY A 26 -3.10 20.06 -29.65
N ARG A 27 -2.59 18.85 -29.84
CA ARG A 27 -1.96 18.37 -31.09
C ARG A 27 -2.64 17.17 -31.72
N PHE A 28 -3.66 16.60 -31.07
CA PHE A 28 -4.29 15.37 -31.51
C PHE A 28 -5.61 15.67 -32.21
N ALA A 29 -5.81 15.07 -33.40
CA ALA A 29 -7.03 15.19 -34.18
C ALA A 29 -8.16 14.25 -33.72
N GLY A 30 -7.88 13.36 -32.74
CA GLY A 30 -8.84 12.40 -32.17
C GLY A 30 -8.41 11.88 -30.83
N GLY A 31 -9.28 11.13 -30.14
CA GLY A 31 -9.00 10.46 -28.90
C GLY A 31 -8.01 9.30 -29.04
N PRO A 32 -7.50 8.72 -27.92
CA PRO A 32 -6.65 7.54 -27.94
C PRO A 32 -7.39 6.33 -28.52
N ALA A 33 -6.65 5.42 -29.16
CA ALA A 33 -7.22 4.15 -29.57
C ALA A 33 -7.68 3.34 -28.34
N ASP A 34 -8.75 2.55 -28.49
CA ASP A 34 -9.31 1.73 -27.39
C ASP A 34 -8.27 0.88 -26.67
N ALA A 35 -7.33 0.31 -27.42
CA ALA A 35 -6.23 -0.50 -26.84
C ALA A 35 -5.29 0.33 -25.96
N LEU A 36 -5.00 1.59 -26.32
CA LEU A 36 -4.20 2.50 -25.50
C LEU A 36 -4.99 2.96 -24.28
N ALA A 37 -6.27 3.26 -24.44
CA ALA A 37 -7.14 3.60 -23.32
C ALA A 37 -7.20 2.46 -22.29
N ALA A 38 -7.44 1.23 -22.75
CA ALA A 38 -7.47 0.04 -21.88
C ALA A 38 -6.14 -0.21 -21.15
N LEU A 39 -4.99 0.07 -21.80
CA LEU A 39 -3.67 -0.05 -21.18
C LEU A 39 -3.39 1.07 -20.16
N SER A 40 -4.09 2.19 -20.27
CA SER A 40 -3.82 3.41 -19.48
C SER A 40 -4.68 3.54 -18.23
N VAL A 41 -5.87 2.92 -18.20
CA VAL A 41 -6.82 3.03 -17.08
C VAL A 41 -6.24 2.40 -15.81
N SER A 42 -6.21 3.19 -14.73
CA SER A 42 -5.65 2.79 -13.44
C SER A 42 -6.62 2.92 -12.26
N THR A 43 -7.85 3.39 -12.50
CA THR A 43 -8.86 3.62 -11.45
C THR A 43 -9.15 2.39 -10.58
N HIS A 44 -8.99 1.18 -11.11
CA HIS A 44 -9.22 -0.08 -10.41
C HIS A 44 -8.23 -0.36 -9.28
N PHE A 45 -7.03 0.23 -9.31
CA PHE A 45 -6.07 0.10 -8.22
C PHE A 45 -5.73 1.43 -7.54
N ASP A 46 -5.78 2.58 -8.25
CA ASP A 46 -5.35 3.86 -7.71
C ASP A 46 -6.45 4.65 -6.98
N TRP A 47 -7.73 4.22 -7.05
CA TRP A 47 -8.85 4.87 -6.35
C TRP A 47 -8.63 5.02 -4.84
N ARG A 48 -7.82 4.14 -4.24
CA ARG A 48 -7.39 4.22 -2.84
C ARG A 48 -6.65 5.51 -2.49
N LEU A 49 -6.15 6.23 -3.49
CA LEU A 49 -5.46 7.51 -3.34
C LEU A 49 -6.44 8.71 -3.28
N ALA A 50 -7.73 8.52 -3.51
CA ALA A 50 -8.70 9.61 -3.64
C ALA A 50 -8.71 10.58 -2.46
N ARG A 51 -8.70 10.08 -1.22
CA ARG A 51 -8.65 10.92 -0.01
C ARG A 51 -7.38 11.76 0.09
N TYR A 52 -6.25 11.22 -0.37
CA TYR A 52 -4.96 11.92 -0.38
C TYR A 52 -4.93 13.00 -1.45
N ASP A 53 -5.51 12.73 -2.62
CA ASP A 53 -5.62 13.72 -3.68
C ASP A 53 -6.51 14.90 -3.26
N ILE A 54 -7.64 14.65 -2.62
CA ILE A 54 -8.51 15.71 -2.09
C ILE A 54 -7.76 16.52 -1.02
N ALA A 55 -7.02 15.88 -0.11
CA ALA A 55 -6.19 16.58 0.87
C ALA A 55 -5.09 17.41 0.21
N GLY A 56 -4.37 16.84 -0.77
CA GLY A 56 -3.38 17.54 -1.59
C GLY A 56 -3.97 18.71 -2.37
N SER A 57 -5.16 18.53 -2.93
CA SER A 57 -5.90 19.56 -3.66
C SER A 57 -6.32 20.74 -2.77
N ARG A 58 -6.71 20.48 -1.51
CA ARG A 58 -6.98 21.55 -0.53
C ARG A 58 -5.72 22.34 -0.19
N ALA A 59 -4.58 21.66 0.00
CA ALA A 59 -3.31 22.32 0.28
C ALA A 59 -2.85 23.15 -0.92
N HIS A 60 -3.00 22.62 -2.13
CA HIS A 60 -2.72 23.34 -3.37
C HIS A 60 -3.60 24.58 -3.57
N ALA A 61 -4.91 24.49 -3.31
CA ALA A 61 -5.81 25.64 -3.35
C ALA A 61 -5.38 26.78 -2.42
N ARG A 62 -4.92 26.43 -1.20
CA ARG A 62 -4.35 27.42 -0.26
C ARG A 62 -3.05 28.03 -0.78
N ALA A 63 -2.18 27.25 -1.42
CA ALA A 63 -0.96 27.76 -2.06
C ALA A 63 -1.28 28.70 -3.21
N LEU A 64 -2.27 28.39 -4.06
CA LEU A 64 -2.77 29.28 -5.11
C LEU A 64 -3.28 30.61 -4.54
N HIS A 65 -4.02 30.57 -3.44
CA HIS A 65 -4.47 31.78 -2.76
C HIS A 65 -3.28 32.59 -2.20
N GLY A 66 -2.33 31.92 -1.55
CA GLY A 66 -1.11 32.56 -1.03
C GLY A 66 -0.29 33.25 -2.13
N ALA A 67 -0.26 32.67 -3.34
CA ALA A 67 0.38 33.25 -4.53
C ALA A 67 -0.48 34.33 -5.24
N GLY A 68 -1.70 34.64 -4.74
CA GLY A 68 -2.59 35.62 -5.32
C GLY A 68 -3.32 35.16 -6.60
N LEU A 69 -3.30 33.84 -6.89
CA LEU A 69 -3.99 33.26 -8.06
C LEU A 69 -5.45 32.91 -7.79
N LEU A 70 -5.85 32.84 -6.53
CA LEU A 70 -7.22 32.75 -6.06
C LEU A 70 -7.48 33.88 -5.06
N ASP A 71 -8.63 34.54 -5.16
CA ASP A 71 -9.11 35.40 -4.09
C ASP A 71 -9.74 34.60 -2.96
N GLN A 72 -10.10 35.26 -1.84
CA GLN A 72 -10.65 34.61 -0.65
C GLN A 72 -11.99 33.91 -0.95
N GLY A 73 -12.86 34.49 -1.79
CA GLY A 73 -14.14 33.90 -2.16
C GLY A 73 -13.95 32.63 -3.01
N GLN A 74 -13.02 32.68 -3.95
CA GLN A 74 -12.63 31.53 -4.79
C GLN A 74 -12.01 30.41 -3.96
N LEU A 75 -11.11 30.72 -3.01
CA LEU A 75 -10.57 29.73 -2.09
C LEU A 75 -11.68 29.07 -1.28
N THR A 76 -12.58 29.84 -0.68
CA THR A 76 -13.70 29.31 0.12
C THR A 76 -14.56 28.37 -0.73
N GLY A 77 -14.99 28.81 -1.91
CA GLY A 77 -15.79 27.98 -2.83
C GLY A 77 -15.08 26.70 -3.27
N MET A 78 -13.77 26.75 -3.52
CA MET A 78 -12.94 25.60 -3.86
C MET A 78 -12.88 24.59 -2.70
N ILE A 79 -12.60 25.04 -1.48
CA ILE A 79 -12.53 24.19 -0.28
C ILE A 79 -13.89 23.57 0.01
N ASP A 80 -14.99 24.30 -0.11
CA ASP A 80 -16.35 23.78 0.09
C ASP A 80 -16.70 22.71 -0.95
N ALA A 81 -16.30 22.90 -2.20
CA ALA A 81 -16.50 21.91 -3.26
C ALA A 81 -15.69 20.62 -3.02
N LEU A 82 -14.42 20.76 -2.56
CA LEU A 82 -13.57 19.62 -2.20
C LEU A 82 -14.09 18.87 -0.96
N ASN A 83 -14.69 19.57 0.01
CA ASN A 83 -15.31 18.94 1.17
C ASN A 83 -16.51 18.08 0.77
N ARG A 84 -17.42 18.66 -0.07
CA ARG A 84 -18.56 17.89 -0.61
C ARG A 84 -18.12 16.69 -1.45
N LEU A 85 -17.05 16.86 -2.25
CA LEU A 85 -16.50 15.75 -3.03
C LEU A 85 -15.98 14.63 -2.12
N GLU A 86 -15.30 14.97 -1.02
CA GLU A 86 -14.83 13.97 -0.07
C GLU A 86 -15.98 13.22 0.62
N GLU A 87 -17.02 13.95 1.04
CA GLU A 87 -18.23 13.33 1.63
C GLU A 87 -18.87 12.34 0.64
N ASP A 88 -18.98 12.71 -0.63
CA ASP A 88 -19.54 11.86 -1.67
C ASP A 88 -18.65 10.65 -2.00
N VAL A 89 -17.32 10.81 -1.98
CA VAL A 89 -16.37 9.68 -2.13
C VAL A 89 -16.48 8.71 -0.95
N VAL A 90 -16.52 9.23 0.27
CA VAL A 90 -16.61 8.39 1.48
C VAL A 90 -17.93 7.66 1.57
N SER A 91 -19.04 8.31 1.19
CA SER A 91 -20.37 7.68 1.18
C SER A 91 -20.60 6.74 -0.02
N GLY A 92 -19.72 6.77 -1.04
CA GLY A 92 -19.90 6.05 -2.30
C GLY A 92 -20.89 6.71 -3.26
N ALA A 93 -21.32 7.93 -2.99
CA ALA A 93 -22.18 8.71 -3.89
C ALA A 93 -21.41 9.21 -5.13
N PHE A 94 -20.09 9.30 -5.04
CA PHE A 94 -19.20 9.59 -6.16
C PHE A 94 -18.17 8.47 -6.32
N ALA A 95 -18.04 7.97 -7.54
CA ALA A 95 -17.12 6.91 -7.93
C ALA A 95 -16.51 7.21 -9.30
N PRO A 96 -15.42 6.53 -9.69
CA PRO A 96 -14.86 6.62 -11.03
C PRO A 96 -15.89 6.22 -12.10
N ASP A 97 -15.88 6.94 -13.19
CA ASP A 97 -16.59 6.57 -14.43
C ASP A 97 -15.67 5.73 -15.31
N PRO A 98 -16.16 4.81 -16.14
CA PRO A 98 -15.36 4.08 -17.13
C PRO A 98 -14.54 4.97 -18.09
N ALA A 99 -14.93 6.22 -18.25
CA ALA A 99 -14.18 7.20 -19.05
C ALA A 99 -13.03 7.88 -18.29
N ASP A 100 -12.95 7.73 -16.98
CA ASP A 100 -11.86 8.29 -16.18
C ASP A 100 -10.60 7.43 -16.33
N GLU A 101 -9.48 8.03 -16.74
CA GLU A 101 -8.21 7.35 -16.93
C GLU A 101 -7.58 6.94 -15.58
N ASP A 102 -7.64 7.83 -14.60
CA ASP A 102 -7.03 7.68 -13.28
C ASP A 102 -7.88 8.37 -12.18
N VAL A 103 -7.51 8.15 -10.92
CA VAL A 103 -8.14 8.78 -9.75
C VAL A 103 -8.16 10.30 -9.87
N HIS A 104 -7.14 10.91 -10.46
CA HIS A 104 -7.00 12.35 -10.58
C HIS A 104 -8.02 12.91 -11.58
N THR A 105 -8.21 12.25 -12.73
CA THR A 105 -9.20 12.62 -13.74
C THR A 105 -10.61 12.53 -13.16
N ALA A 106 -10.91 11.45 -12.44
CA ALA A 106 -12.20 11.28 -11.77
C ALA A 106 -12.46 12.41 -10.77
N LEU A 107 -11.50 12.70 -9.88
CA LEU A 107 -11.68 13.76 -8.87
C LEU A 107 -11.73 15.16 -9.47
N GLU A 108 -11.02 15.40 -10.57
CA GLU A 108 -11.10 16.66 -11.29
C GLU A 108 -12.49 16.87 -11.91
N ARG A 109 -13.06 15.84 -12.53
CA ARG A 109 -14.47 15.85 -12.99
C ARG A 109 -15.41 16.13 -11.82
N GLY A 110 -15.28 15.39 -10.72
CA GLY A 110 -16.10 15.57 -9.54
C GLY A 110 -16.00 16.97 -8.91
N LEU A 111 -14.83 17.59 -8.95
CA LEU A 111 -14.64 18.97 -8.51
C LEU A 111 -15.35 19.97 -9.44
N MET A 112 -15.20 19.82 -10.76
CA MET A 112 -15.85 20.71 -11.72
C MET A 112 -17.37 20.62 -11.66
N GLU A 113 -17.95 19.45 -11.40
CA GLU A 113 -19.38 19.27 -11.18
C GLU A 113 -19.89 20.07 -9.95
N ARG A 114 -19.06 20.28 -8.93
CA ARG A 114 -19.41 20.94 -7.65
C ARG A 114 -19.03 22.42 -7.57
N ALA A 115 -17.93 22.78 -8.20
CA ALA A 115 -17.39 24.15 -8.19
C ALA A 115 -17.74 24.95 -9.45
N GLY A 116 -18.18 24.27 -10.53
CA GLY A 116 -18.28 24.82 -11.88
C GLY A 116 -16.92 24.77 -12.60
N GLU A 117 -16.96 24.76 -13.95
CA GLU A 117 -15.76 24.61 -14.79
C GLU A 117 -14.75 25.74 -14.56
N GLU A 118 -15.21 26.99 -14.41
CA GLU A 118 -14.32 28.14 -14.24
C GLU A 118 -13.51 28.06 -12.95
N LEU A 119 -14.16 27.82 -11.82
CA LEU A 119 -13.48 27.75 -10.54
C LEU A 119 -12.70 26.42 -10.39
N GLY A 120 -13.32 25.29 -10.70
CA GLY A 120 -12.68 23.97 -10.61
C GLY A 120 -11.44 23.84 -11.48
N GLY A 121 -11.50 24.40 -12.71
CA GLY A 121 -10.38 24.41 -13.66
C GLY A 121 -9.15 25.20 -13.17
N ARG A 122 -9.32 26.18 -12.27
CA ARG A 122 -8.21 26.96 -11.68
C ARG A 122 -7.27 26.13 -10.84
N LEU A 123 -7.73 24.99 -10.30
CA LEU A 123 -6.90 24.08 -9.48
C LEU A 123 -5.73 23.46 -10.29
N ARG A 124 -5.79 23.48 -11.62
CA ARG A 124 -4.70 22.98 -12.48
C ARG A 124 -3.45 23.87 -12.49
N ALA A 125 -3.58 25.15 -12.10
CA ALA A 125 -2.49 26.11 -12.22
C ALA A 125 -1.27 25.69 -11.38
N GLY A 126 -0.10 25.55 -12.02
CA GLY A 126 1.17 25.25 -11.37
C GLY A 126 1.33 23.82 -10.83
N ARG A 127 0.37 22.92 -11.06
CA ARG A 127 0.44 21.50 -10.66
C ARG A 127 0.61 20.61 -11.89
N SER A 128 1.58 19.72 -11.85
CA SER A 128 1.72 18.63 -12.80
C SER A 128 1.17 17.31 -12.22
N ARG A 129 0.73 16.42 -13.10
CA ARG A 129 0.39 15.05 -12.69
C ARG A 129 1.59 14.32 -12.08
N ASN A 130 2.83 14.69 -12.49
CA ASN A 130 4.06 14.05 -12.05
C ASN A 130 4.37 14.29 -10.57
N ASP A 131 4.35 15.56 -10.11
CA ASP A 131 4.56 15.87 -8.69
C ASP A 131 3.32 15.55 -7.85
N GLN A 132 2.12 15.62 -8.44
CA GLN A 132 0.88 15.21 -7.80
C GLN A 132 0.93 13.75 -7.38
N ILE A 133 1.19 12.80 -8.31
CA ILE A 133 1.24 11.38 -7.95
C ILE A 133 2.41 11.06 -7.01
N ALA A 134 3.56 11.74 -7.16
CA ALA A 134 4.72 11.53 -6.32
C ALA A 134 4.47 11.87 -4.84
N ILE A 135 3.68 12.92 -4.54
CA ILE A 135 3.30 13.23 -3.16
C ILE A 135 2.21 12.31 -2.64
N LEU A 136 1.21 11.96 -3.46
CA LEU A 136 0.08 11.14 -3.00
C LEU A 136 0.51 9.72 -2.63
N ILE A 137 1.41 9.11 -3.41
CA ILE A 137 1.93 7.79 -3.07
C ILE A 137 2.72 7.84 -1.75
N ARG A 138 3.52 8.90 -1.50
CA ARG A 138 4.21 9.07 -0.22
C ARG A 138 3.24 9.24 0.95
N MET A 139 2.20 10.05 0.80
CA MET A 139 1.16 10.21 1.84
C MET A 139 0.50 8.88 2.17
N TYR A 140 0.04 8.14 1.15
CA TYR A 140 -0.57 6.83 1.32
C TYR A 140 0.38 5.85 2.01
N LEU A 141 1.60 5.70 1.51
CA LEU A 141 2.55 4.72 2.03
C LEU A 141 3.00 5.03 3.46
N ARG A 142 3.12 6.30 3.85
CA ARG A 142 3.41 6.71 5.23
C ARG A 142 2.29 6.30 6.19
N ASP A 143 1.03 6.48 5.80
CA ASP A 143 -0.10 6.03 6.60
C ASP A 143 -0.13 4.50 6.71
N GLN A 144 0.12 3.80 5.59
CA GLN A 144 0.14 2.33 5.60
C GLN A 144 1.31 1.77 6.41
N ALA A 145 2.49 2.37 6.34
CA ALA A 145 3.65 1.94 7.14
C ALA A 145 3.36 2.03 8.65
N ARG A 146 2.70 3.11 9.10
CA ARG A 146 2.29 3.27 10.50
C ARG A 146 1.22 2.25 10.90
N HIS A 147 0.25 1.99 10.03
CA HIS A 147 -0.76 0.96 10.26
C HIS A 147 -0.13 -0.42 10.38
N LEU A 148 0.74 -0.80 9.44
CA LEU A 148 1.43 -2.08 9.43
C LEU A 148 2.38 -2.24 10.64
N ALA A 149 3.05 -1.16 11.07
CA ALA A 149 3.85 -1.18 12.30
C ALA A 149 3.00 -1.56 13.52
N GLY A 150 1.78 -1.04 13.63
CA GLY A 150 0.83 -1.46 14.66
C GLY A 150 0.50 -2.94 14.59
N LEU A 151 0.20 -3.45 13.39
CA LEU A 151 -0.11 -4.88 13.20
C LEU A 151 1.10 -5.80 13.47
N VAL A 152 2.33 -5.37 13.20
CA VAL A 152 3.55 -6.10 13.57
C VAL A 152 3.68 -6.14 15.09
N LEU A 153 3.40 -5.03 15.78
CA LEU A 153 3.40 -4.98 17.25
C LEU A 153 2.35 -5.92 17.86
N ASP A 154 1.18 -6.10 17.25
CA ASP A 154 0.18 -7.07 17.70
C ASP A 154 0.74 -8.52 17.66
N VAL A 155 1.55 -8.87 16.66
CA VAL A 155 2.24 -10.17 16.59
C VAL A 155 3.30 -10.27 17.70
N VAL A 156 4.06 -9.20 17.92
CA VAL A 156 5.06 -9.13 19.01
C VAL A 156 4.37 -9.31 20.36
N ASP A 157 3.27 -8.63 20.61
CA ASP A 157 2.50 -8.73 21.85
C ASP A 157 1.97 -10.16 22.09
N ALA A 158 1.49 -10.82 21.02
CA ALA A 158 1.08 -12.22 21.11
C ALA A 158 2.24 -13.14 21.53
N LEU A 159 3.45 -12.94 20.94
CA LEU A 159 4.65 -13.69 21.31
C LEU A 159 5.09 -13.41 22.75
N VAL A 160 5.07 -12.16 23.20
CA VAL A 160 5.42 -11.74 24.56
C VAL A 160 4.46 -12.34 25.57
N ASN A 161 3.15 -12.33 25.30
CA ASN A 161 2.13 -12.91 26.17
C ASN A 161 2.31 -14.43 26.30
N GLN A 162 2.55 -15.14 25.21
CA GLN A 162 2.86 -16.57 25.22
C GLN A 162 4.18 -16.87 25.98
N ALA A 163 5.20 -16.04 25.78
CA ALA A 163 6.47 -16.15 26.51
C ALA A 163 6.28 -15.96 28.03
N ALA A 164 5.47 -14.98 28.43
CA ALA A 164 5.14 -14.77 29.85
C ALA A 164 4.35 -15.94 30.42
N ALA A 165 3.39 -16.50 29.71
CA ALA A 165 2.62 -17.67 30.12
C ALA A 165 3.48 -18.93 30.24
N ALA A 166 4.50 -19.11 29.41
CA ALA A 166 5.42 -20.23 29.42
C ALA A 166 6.31 -20.26 30.70
N GLY A 167 6.59 -19.10 31.30
CA GLY A 167 7.36 -18.98 32.52
C GLY A 167 8.73 -19.67 32.43
N LYS A 168 8.93 -20.73 33.26
CA LYS A 168 10.17 -21.51 33.29
C LYS A 168 10.14 -22.80 32.47
N ALA A 169 9.14 -22.98 31.62
CA ALA A 169 9.05 -24.16 30.78
C ALA A 169 10.27 -24.24 29.82
N ILE A 170 10.78 -25.48 29.69
CA ILE A 170 11.94 -25.77 28.83
C ILE A 170 11.53 -26.56 27.60
N MET A 171 12.30 -26.41 26.54
CA MET A 171 12.18 -27.17 25.29
C MET A 171 13.57 -27.55 24.77
N PRO A 172 13.68 -28.56 23.87
CA PRO A 172 14.96 -28.83 23.24
C PRO A 172 15.33 -27.68 22.30
N GLY A 173 16.45 -27.01 22.56
CA GLY A 173 17.08 -26.15 21.58
C GLY A 173 17.53 -26.97 20.37
N ARG A 174 17.57 -26.39 19.18
CA ARG A 174 17.91 -27.11 17.94
C ARG A 174 18.84 -26.29 17.06
N THR A 175 19.81 -26.99 16.49
CA THR A 175 20.57 -26.54 15.32
C THR A 175 20.52 -27.64 14.28
N HIS A 176 20.38 -27.30 12.99
CA HIS A 176 20.16 -28.28 11.92
C HIS A 176 18.98 -29.25 12.18
N LEU A 177 17.95 -28.75 12.90
CA LEU A 177 16.83 -29.52 13.44
C LEU A 177 17.24 -30.70 14.39
N GLN A 178 18.52 -30.83 14.75
CA GLN A 178 19.03 -31.77 15.75
C GLN A 178 18.98 -31.16 17.14
N HIS A 179 18.88 -32.00 18.18
CA HIS A 179 18.91 -31.57 19.58
C HIS A 179 20.24 -30.88 19.91
N ALA A 180 20.12 -29.70 20.52
CA ALA A 180 21.19 -28.94 21.15
C ALA A 180 20.84 -28.75 22.64
N GLN A 181 21.43 -27.77 23.33
CA GLN A 181 21.12 -27.50 24.71
C GLN A 181 19.64 -27.17 24.92
N PRO A 182 19.05 -27.55 26.06
CA PRO A 182 17.72 -27.08 26.44
C PRO A 182 17.67 -25.56 26.55
N VAL A 183 16.57 -24.98 26.11
CA VAL A 183 16.30 -23.54 26.21
C VAL A 183 14.95 -23.30 26.86
N LEU A 184 14.74 -22.12 27.41
CA LEU A 184 13.40 -21.70 27.83
C LEU A 184 12.50 -21.49 26.60
N VAL A 185 11.26 -21.97 26.69
CA VAL A 185 10.24 -21.68 25.65
C VAL A 185 10.06 -20.17 25.47
N ALA A 186 10.03 -19.41 26.58
CA ALA A 186 9.97 -17.96 26.57
C ALA A 186 11.13 -17.34 25.77
N HIS A 187 12.36 -17.81 25.97
CA HIS A 187 13.54 -17.32 25.24
C HIS A 187 13.44 -17.58 23.74
N HIS A 188 12.96 -18.78 23.38
CA HIS A 188 12.76 -19.15 21.97
C HIS A 188 11.68 -18.27 21.29
N LEU A 189 10.52 -18.06 21.94
CA LEU A 189 9.47 -17.20 21.41
C LEU A 189 9.93 -15.76 21.21
N LEU A 190 10.67 -15.21 22.18
CA LEU A 190 11.23 -13.87 22.07
C LEU A 190 12.29 -13.75 20.97
N ALA A 191 12.93 -14.85 20.55
CA ALA A 191 13.83 -14.84 19.41
C ALA A 191 13.09 -14.53 18.08
N HIS A 192 11.79 -14.79 17.99
CA HIS A 192 10.94 -14.34 16.88
C HIS A 192 10.43 -12.90 17.05
N ALA A 193 10.25 -12.43 18.28
CA ALA A 193 9.84 -11.04 18.53
C ALA A 193 10.93 -10.02 18.13
N TRP A 194 12.20 -10.32 18.38
CA TRP A 194 13.30 -9.40 18.08
C TRP A 194 13.46 -9.00 16.62
N PRO A 195 13.37 -9.89 15.60
CA PRO A 195 13.38 -9.49 14.20
C PRO A 195 12.20 -8.56 13.86
N LEU A 196 11.00 -8.88 14.34
CA LEU A 196 9.80 -8.05 14.12
C LEU A 196 9.94 -6.67 14.76
N MET A 197 10.57 -6.55 15.94
CA MET A 197 10.88 -5.24 16.53
C MET A 197 11.84 -4.43 15.65
N ARG A 198 12.86 -5.07 15.07
CA ARG A 198 13.75 -4.40 14.08
C ARG A 198 13.01 -4.00 12.81
N ASP A 199 11.95 -4.71 12.42
CA ASP A 199 11.11 -4.32 11.29
C ASP A 199 10.28 -3.08 11.61
N VAL A 200 9.76 -2.96 12.84
CA VAL A 200 9.12 -1.71 13.30
C VAL A 200 10.11 -0.54 13.25
N GLU A 201 11.35 -0.72 13.70
CA GLU A 201 12.40 0.30 13.62
C GLU A 201 12.68 0.69 12.15
N ARG A 202 12.76 -0.28 11.23
CA ARG A 202 12.91 -0.02 9.78
C ARG A 202 11.75 0.81 9.23
N LEU A 203 10.50 0.48 9.61
CA LEU A 203 9.31 1.25 9.20
C LEU A 203 9.37 2.70 9.71
N MET A 204 9.81 2.91 10.95
CA MET A 204 9.97 4.25 11.53
C MET A 204 11.08 5.03 10.83
N ASP A 205 12.22 4.43 10.58
CA ASP A 205 13.35 5.02 9.86
C ASP A 205 12.97 5.37 8.41
N TRP A 206 12.21 4.50 7.75
CA TRP A 206 11.67 4.74 6.43
C TRP A 206 10.68 5.93 6.45
N ASP A 207 9.73 5.99 7.38
CA ASP A 207 8.76 7.10 7.48
C ASP A 207 9.46 8.45 7.64
N ALA A 208 10.55 8.50 8.41
CA ALA A 208 11.35 9.71 8.59
C ALA A 208 12.00 10.17 7.27
N ARG A 209 12.54 9.25 6.45
CA ARG A 209 13.09 9.56 5.13
C ARG A 209 12.02 9.91 4.10
N ALA A 210 10.88 9.24 4.15
CA ALA A 210 9.74 9.48 3.27
C ALA A 210 9.03 10.83 3.56
N ALA A 211 9.31 11.45 4.72
CA ALA A 211 8.69 12.70 5.15
C ALA A 211 9.24 13.96 4.45
N VAL A 212 9.65 13.84 3.18
CA VAL A 212 10.08 14.94 2.33
C VAL A 212 9.13 15.03 1.14
N SER A 213 8.50 16.18 0.96
CA SER A 213 7.44 16.40 -0.04
C SER A 213 8.02 16.72 -1.42
N PRO A 214 7.63 16.01 -2.48
CA PRO A 214 7.97 16.36 -3.85
C PRO A 214 7.07 17.43 -4.46
N TYR A 215 6.09 17.94 -3.73
CA TYR A 215 5.18 18.98 -4.22
C TYR A 215 5.95 20.23 -4.66
N GLY A 216 5.49 20.84 -5.76
CA GLY A 216 6.11 22.03 -6.34
C GLY A 216 7.21 21.72 -7.37
N SER A 217 7.57 20.43 -7.54
CA SER A 217 8.51 20.00 -8.58
C SER A 217 7.95 20.19 -10.00
N GLY A 218 6.61 20.32 -10.14
CA GLY A 218 5.95 20.44 -11.41
C GLY A 218 6.17 19.20 -12.29
N ALA A 219 6.33 19.40 -13.59
CA ALA A 219 6.68 18.29 -14.48
C ALA A 219 8.11 17.79 -14.25
N LEU A 220 9.05 18.68 -13.93
CA LEU A 220 10.44 18.42 -13.57
C LEU A 220 11.23 19.67 -13.14
N ALA A 221 10.77 20.88 -13.50
CA ALA A 221 11.53 22.13 -13.36
C ALA A 221 10.87 23.14 -12.40
N GLY A 222 9.97 22.66 -11.54
CA GLY A 222 9.21 23.53 -10.66
C GLY A 222 8.15 24.37 -11.41
N ASN A 223 7.77 25.50 -10.82
CA ASN A 223 6.86 26.46 -11.45
C ASN A 223 7.28 27.89 -11.14
N THR A 224 6.82 28.85 -11.94
CA THR A 224 7.12 30.29 -11.81
C THR A 224 5.96 31.09 -11.21
N LEU A 225 4.94 30.40 -10.64
CA LEU A 225 3.69 31.02 -10.17
C LEU A 225 3.78 31.53 -8.73
N GLY A 226 4.93 31.34 -8.05
CA GLY A 226 5.12 31.77 -6.66
C GLY A 226 4.43 30.85 -5.64
N LEU A 227 4.14 29.60 -6.02
CA LEU A 227 3.63 28.60 -5.08
C LEU A 227 4.73 28.24 -4.08
N ASP A 228 4.38 28.19 -2.81
CA ASP A 228 5.30 27.86 -1.71
C ASP A 228 5.24 26.34 -1.39
N PRO A 229 6.26 25.56 -1.80
CA PRO A 229 6.29 24.11 -1.55
C PRO A 229 6.38 23.75 -0.07
N ASP A 230 7.07 24.58 0.75
CA ASP A 230 7.29 24.29 2.17
C ASP A 230 5.99 24.44 2.97
N THR A 231 5.20 25.49 2.68
CA THR A 231 3.88 25.64 3.30
C THR A 231 2.95 24.45 2.97
N VAL A 232 2.99 23.96 1.73
CA VAL A 232 2.20 22.77 1.34
C VAL A 232 2.73 21.52 2.02
N ALA A 233 4.05 21.33 2.08
CA ALA A 233 4.68 20.20 2.73
C ALA A 233 4.24 20.09 4.21
N VAL A 234 4.38 21.18 4.95
CA VAL A 234 3.97 21.25 6.37
C VAL A 234 2.46 21.00 6.51
N GLY A 235 1.64 21.60 5.65
CA GLY A 235 0.18 21.42 5.66
C GLY A 235 -0.28 19.98 5.39
N LEU A 236 0.57 19.16 4.79
CA LEU A 236 0.32 17.73 4.50
C LEU A 236 1.10 16.76 5.42
N GLY A 237 1.74 17.30 6.47
CA GLY A 237 2.44 16.48 7.48
C GLY A 237 3.81 15.96 7.01
N PHE A 238 4.45 16.66 6.08
CA PHE A 238 5.85 16.44 5.71
C PHE A 238 6.77 17.38 6.52
N ASN A 239 8.03 16.99 6.67
CA ASN A 239 9.03 17.75 7.42
C ASN A 239 9.74 18.82 6.58
N ALA A 240 9.81 18.60 5.26
CA ALA A 240 10.48 19.48 4.29
C ALA A 240 9.94 19.24 2.88
N SER A 241 10.30 20.10 1.95
CA SER A 241 10.19 19.86 0.51
C SER A 241 11.52 19.33 -0.08
N VAL A 242 11.46 18.71 -1.28
CA VAL A 242 12.65 18.18 -1.97
C VAL A 242 13.58 19.31 -2.44
N GLU A 243 14.87 19.06 -2.36
CA GLU A 243 15.91 20.01 -2.82
C GLU A 243 16.02 20.10 -4.34
N ASN A 244 15.69 19.02 -5.05
CA ASN A 244 15.83 18.93 -6.50
C ASN A 244 14.50 18.48 -7.14
N SER A 245 13.94 19.33 -8.00
CA SER A 245 12.63 19.09 -8.62
C SER A 245 12.64 17.96 -9.66
N ILE A 246 13.77 17.67 -10.30
CA ILE A 246 13.89 16.54 -11.24
C ILE A 246 13.84 15.22 -10.44
N ASP A 247 14.59 15.15 -9.35
CA ASP A 247 14.57 14.03 -8.43
C ASP A 247 13.17 13.87 -7.80
N GLY A 248 12.56 14.96 -7.33
CA GLY A 248 11.24 14.96 -6.71
C GLY A 248 10.15 14.30 -7.57
N THR A 249 10.19 14.45 -8.90
CA THR A 249 9.24 13.80 -9.82
C THR A 249 9.60 12.36 -10.16
N SER A 250 10.88 11.99 -10.10
CA SER A 250 11.36 10.68 -10.57
C SER A 250 11.60 9.67 -9.46
N ALA A 251 11.93 10.13 -8.24
CA ALA A 251 12.31 9.25 -7.14
C ALA A 251 11.23 8.25 -6.76
N ARG A 252 11.57 6.97 -6.86
CA ARG A 252 10.77 5.82 -6.42
C ARG A 252 11.57 4.87 -5.53
N ASP A 253 12.78 5.25 -5.16
CA ASP A 253 13.60 4.58 -4.14
C ASP A 253 12.83 4.49 -2.81
N VAL A 254 12.08 5.52 -2.44
CA VAL A 254 11.17 5.52 -1.28
C VAL A 254 10.15 4.37 -1.35
N VAL A 255 9.58 4.11 -2.54
CA VAL A 255 8.62 3.01 -2.75
C VAL A 255 9.33 1.66 -2.68
N ALA A 256 10.50 1.54 -3.33
CA ALA A 256 11.30 0.32 -3.34
C ALA A 256 11.83 -0.02 -1.92
N GLU A 257 12.26 0.99 -1.16
CA GLU A 257 12.71 0.82 0.21
C GLU A 257 11.59 0.30 1.12
N LEU A 258 10.37 0.85 1.03
CA LEU A 258 9.24 0.30 1.79
C LEU A 258 8.94 -1.14 1.36
N SER A 259 8.91 -1.42 0.06
CA SER A 259 8.68 -2.78 -0.44
C SER A 259 9.73 -3.77 0.10
N PHE A 260 11.00 -3.34 0.25
CA PHE A 260 12.03 -4.13 0.92
C PHE A 260 11.70 -4.36 2.39
N VAL A 261 11.29 -3.35 3.14
CA VAL A 261 10.92 -3.50 4.56
C VAL A 261 9.74 -4.45 4.71
N LEU A 262 8.72 -4.34 3.86
CA LEU A 262 7.55 -5.23 3.86
C LEU A 262 7.94 -6.68 3.52
N ALA A 263 8.87 -6.88 2.59
CA ALA A 263 9.41 -8.20 2.29
C ALA A 263 10.19 -8.78 3.49
N MET A 264 10.91 -7.96 4.27
CA MET A 264 11.59 -8.40 5.50
C MET A 264 10.60 -8.83 6.58
N VAL A 265 9.53 -8.07 6.81
CA VAL A 265 8.44 -8.48 7.71
C VAL A 265 7.89 -9.84 7.29
N ALA A 266 7.62 -10.03 5.99
CA ALA A 266 7.11 -11.30 5.49
C ALA A 266 8.10 -12.47 5.68
N VAL A 267 9.41 -12.24 5.53
CA VAL A 267 10.46 -13.24 5.79
C VAL A 267 10.49 -13.63 7.26
N ASP A 268 10.42 -12.68 8.19
CA ASP A 268 10.47 -12.98 9.62
C ASP A 268 9.19 -13.68 10.11
N VAL A 269 8.02 -13.27 9.57
CA VAL A 269 6.74 -13.98 9.78
C VAL A 269 6.77 -15.39 9.18
N SER A 270 7.38 -15.58 8.01
CA SER A 270 7.54 -16.89 7.37
C SER A 270 8.40 -17.84 8.23
N ARG A 271 9.47 -17.34 8.85
CA ARG A 271 10.33 -18.14 9.76
C ARG A 271 9.58 -18.58 11.01
N LEU A 272 8.82 -17.69 11.63
CA LEU A 272 7.92 -18.03 12.74
C LEU A 272 6.92 -19.11 12.31
N SER A 273 6.30 -18.93 11.16
CA SER A 273 5.30 -19.84 10.61
C SER A 273 5.86 -21.23 10.32
N GLU A 274 7.10 -21.32 9.81
CA GLU A 274 7.79 -22.62 9.59
C GLU A 274 7.94 -23.39 10.91
N GLU A 275 8.35 -22.73 12.01
CA GLU A 275 8.45 -23.40 13.29
C GLU A 275 7.09 -23.82 13.86
N VAL A 276 6.05 -23.00 13.71
CA VAL A 276 4.68 -23.37 14.09
C VAL A 276 4.21 -24.60 13.33
N ILE A 277 4.49 -24.71 12.03
CA ILE A 277 4.18 -25.90 11.21
C ILE A 277 4.88 -27.13 11.78
N ILE A 278 6.20 -27.04 12.04
CA ILE A 278 7.01 -28.12 12.61
C ILE A 278 6.45 -28.53 13.97
N TRP A 279 6.20 -27.58 14.87
CA TRP A 279 5.70 -27.84 16.23
C TRP A 279 4.31 -28.46 16.26
N ASN A 280 3.46 -28.15 15.28
CA ASN A 280 2.11 -28.67 15.16
C ASN A 280 2.07 -30.10 14.58
N THR A 281 3.17 -30.61 14.02
CA THR A 281 3.21 -31.99 13.52
C THR A 281 3.00 -32.98 14.66
N LYS A 282 2.46 -34.15 14.33
CA LYS A 282 2.25 -35.24 15.30
C LYS A 282 3.58 -35.73 15.90
N GLU A 283 4.65 -35.70 15.12
CA GLU A 283 6.00 -36.10 15.49
C GLU A 283 6.57 -35.20 16.58
N PHE A 284 6.43 -33.88 16.42
CA PHE A 284 6.83 -32.90 17.45
C PHE A 284 5.79 -32.83 18.56
N GLY A 285 4.55 -32.52 18.23
CA GLY A 285 3.46 -32.40 19.18
C GLY A 285 3.72 -31.31 20.23
N PHE A 286 4.34 -30.19 19.87
CA PHE A 286 4.70 -29.11 20.78
C PHE A 286 3.59 -28.11 20.95
N VAL A 287 2.78 -27.92 19.91
CA VAL A 287 1.64 -27.00 19.93
C VAL A 287 0.38 -27.64 19.33
N THR A 288 -0.76 -27.16 19.80
CA THR A 288 -2.04 -27.35 19.14
C THR A 288 -2.58 -25.98 18.76
N LEU A 289 -2.96 -25.81 17.51
CA LEU A 289 -3.58 -24.57 17.03
C LEU A 289 -5.06 -24.54 17.39
N ASP A 290 -5.58 -23.34 17.63
CA ASP A 290 -7.01 -23.13 17.85
C ASP A 290 -7.82 -23.47 16.58
N ASP A 291 -9.04 -23.94 16.75
CA ASP A 291 -9.94 -24.30 15.64
C ASP A 291 -10.26 -23.11 14.72
N ALA A 292 -10.29 -21.90 15.28
CA ALA A 292 -10.53 -20.67 14.51
C ALA A 292 -9.40 -20.32 13.56
N TYR A 293 -8.19 -20.85 13.79
CA TYR A 293 -6.99 -20.61 12.99
C TYR A 293 -6.45 -21.87 12.30
N SER A 294 -7.31 -22.87 12.13
CA SER A 294 -6.99 -24.15 11.51
C SER A 294 -8.08 -24.52 10.53
N THR A 295 -7.75 -25.36 9.53
CA THR A 295 -8.77 -25.99 8.71
C THR A 295 -8.77 -27.50 8.89
N GLY A 296 -9.91 -28.11 8.57
CA GLY A 296 -10.09 -29.55 8.60
C GLY A 296 -9.94 -30.21 7.23
N SER A 297 -10.13 -31.51 7.18
CA SER A 297 -10.23 -32.27 5.95
C SER A 297 -11.66 -32.82 5.80
N SER A 298 -12.24 -32.71 4.60
CA SER A 298 -13.54 -33.32 4.29
C SER A 298 -13.52 -34.85 4.32
N ILE A 299 -12.34 -35.46 4.15
CA ILE A 299 -12.18 -36.94 4.10
C ILE A 299 -11.60 -37.49 5.41
N MET A 300 -10.82 -36.68 6.14
CA MET A 300 -10.13 -37.09 7.36
C MET A 300 -10.57 -36.20 8.53
N PRO A 301 -11.63 -36.55 9.27
CA PRO A 301 -12.22 -35.67 10.31
C PRO A 301 -11.26 -35.31 11.45
N GLN A 302 -10.24 -36.13 11.69
CA GLN A 302 -9.23 -35.92 12.74
C GLN A 302 -8.10 -34.95 12.32
N LYS A 303 -8.05 -34.56 11.05
CA LYS A 303 -6.96 -33.72 10.50
C LYS A 303 -7.21 -32.26 10.77
N LYS A 304 -6.23 -31.59 11.35
CA LYS A 304 -6.15 -30.13 11.50
C LYS A 304 -4.90 -29.62 10.78
N ASN A 305 -5.07 -28.65 9.92
CA ASN A 305 -3.98 -28.08 9.12
C ASN A 305 -3.57 -26.71 9.64
N PRO A 306 -2.28 -26.36 9.64
CA PRO A 306 -1.79 -25.05 10.06
C PRO A 306 -1.86 -24.02 8.93
N ASP A 307 -3.04 -23.82 8.35
CA ASP A 307 -3.21 -23.05 7.09
C ASP A 307 -2.74 -21.61 7.20
N VAL A 308 -2.94 -20.94 8.34
CA VAL A 308 -2.44 -19.57 8.54
C VAL A 308 -0.92 -19.53 8.41
N ALA A 309 -0.22 -20.48 9.01
CA ALA A 309 1.24 -20.56 8.92
C ALA A 309 1.71 -20.92 7.50
N GLU A 310 1.03 -21.82 6.80
CA GLU A 310 1.36 -22.18 5.42
C GLU A 310 1.12 -21.01 4.46
N LEU A 311 0.01 -20.28 4.63
CA LEU A 311 -0.28 -19.10 3.83
C LEU A 311 0.72 -17.97 4.10
N ALA A 312 1.14 -17.77 5.35
CA ALA A 312 2.18 -16.80 5.70
C ALA A 312 3.50 -17.11 4.98
N ARG A 313 3.93 -18.37 5.03
CA ARG A 313 5.12 -18.84 4.32
C ARG A 313 5.02 -18.65 2.81
N GLY A 314 3.86 -18.97 2.22
CA GLY A 314 3.62 -18.82 0.78
C GLY A 314 3.61 -17.35 0.34
N LYS A 315 2.95 -16.47 1.10
CA LYS A 315 2.85 -15.04 0.79
C LYS A 315 4.19 -14.30 0.87
N ALA A 316 5.14 -14.75 1.69
CA ALA A 316 6.47 -14.17 1.73
C ALA A 316 7.18 -14.22 0.35
N GLY A 317 7.02 -15.32 -0.39
CA GLY A 317 7.55 -15.44 -1.75
C GLY A 317 6.94 -14.42 -2.73
N ARG A 318 5.65 -14.11 -2.58
CA ARG A 318 4.96 -13.09 -3.38
C ARG A 318 5.56 -11.70 -3.15
N LEU A 319 5.71 -11.27 -1.89
CA LEU A 319 6.27 -9.95 -1.57
C LEU A 319 7.73 -9.79 -2.03
N ILE A 320 8.52 -10.85 -1.98
CA ILE A 320 9.88 -10.87 -2.56
C ILE A 320 9.81 -10.67 -4.07
N GLY A 321 8.85 -11.31 -4.75
CA GLY A 321 8.61 -11.15 -6.18
C GLY A 321 8.20 -9.71 -6.55
N ASP A 322 7.32 -9.09 -5.78
CA ASP A 322 6.88 -7.70 -5.95
C ASP A 322 8.04 -6.72 -5.86
N LEU A 323 8.89 -6.87 -4.84
CA LEU A 323 10.12 -6.07 -4.70
C LEU A 323 11.06 -6.27 -5.90
N ALA A 324 11.29 -7.50 -6.33
CA ALA A 324 12.18 -7.79 -7.45
C ALA A 324 11.65 -7.20 -8.76
N GLY A 325 10.35 -7.29 -9.01
CA GLY A 325 9.68 -6.68 -10.16
C GLY A 325 9.81 -5.17 -10.18
N LEU A 326 9.56 -4.51 -9.03
CA LEU A 326 9.71 -3.08 -8.88
C LEU A 326 11.15 -2.61 -9.15
N LEU A 327 12.15 -3.28 -8.57
CA LEU A 327 13.55 -2.96 -8.82
C LEU A 327 13.94 -3.15 -10.30
N ALA A 328 13.39 -4.17 -10.97
CA ALA A 328 13.59 -4.40 -12.39
C ALA A 328 12.98 -3.27 -13.23
N THR A 329 11.82 -2.73 -12.85
CA THR A 329 11.22 -1.56 -13.50
C THR A 329 12.10 -0.33 -13.36
N LEU A 330 12.63 -0.05 -12.18
CA LEU A 330 13.35 1.20 -11.89
C LEU A 330 14.78 1.26 -12.47
N LYS A 331 15.46 0.12 -12.63
CA LYS A 331 16.92 0.01 -12.85
C LYS A 331 17.51 0.78 -14.04
N ALA A 332 16.74 1.14 -15.04
CA ALA A 332 17.24 1.72 -16.29
C ALA A 332 16.42 2.92 -16.77
N LEU A 333 15.60 3.51 -15.91
CA LEU A 333 14.79 4.66 -16.27
C LEU A 333 15.67 5.93 -16.30
N PRO A 334 15.45 6.81 -17.30
CA PRO A 334 16.02 8.14 -17.28
C PRO A 334 15.39 8.99 -16.16
N LEU A 335 16.00 10.14 -15.87
CA LEU A 335 15.48 11.08 -14.89
C LEU A 335 14.11 11.65 -15.28
N ALA A 336 13.48 12.32 -14.33
CA ALA A 336 12.11 12.83 -14.40
C ALA A 336 11.07 11.70 -14.52
N TYR A 337 9.92 11.97 -15.13
CA TYR A 337 8.84 10.99 -15.23
C TYR A 337 8.86 10.25 -16.57
N ASN A 338 8.75 8.93 -16.49
CA ASN A 338 8.47 8.04 -17.61
C ASN A 338 7.25 7.18 -17.23
N ARG A 339 6.45 6.78 -18.20
CA ARG A 339 5.20 6.05 -17.93
C ARG A 339 5.42 4.68 -17.29
N ASP A 340 6.60 4.11 -17.39
CA ASP A 340 7.04 2.92 -16.63
C ASP A 340 6.81 3.07 -15.12
N LEU A 341 6.89 4.30 -14.60
CA LEU A 341 6.62 4.60 -13.18
C LEU A 341 5.15 4.39 -12.78
N GLN A 342 4.26 4.05 -13.70
CA GLN A 342 2.91 3.60 -13.37
C GLN A 342 2.93 2.23 -12.69
N GLU A 343 3.92 1.40 -13.01
CA GLU A 343 4.16 0.07 -12.42
C GLU A 343 4.71 0.12 -10.97
N ASP A 344 4.91 1.29 -10.38
CA ASP A 344 5.37 1.44 -9.00
C ASP A 344 4.29 1.11 -7.96
N LYS A 345 3.00 1.18 -8.35
CA LYS A 345 1.87 1.14 -7.42
C LYS A 345 1.39 -0.26 -7.11
N GLU A 346 1.09 -1.06 -8.12
CA GLU A 346 0.49 -2.37 -7.92
C GLU A 346 1.32 -3.28 -7.02
N PRO A 347 2.67 -3.41 -7.20
CA PRO A 347 3.47 -4.25 -6.34
C PRO A 347 3.48 -3.81 -4.87
N VAL A 348 3.60 -2.51 -4.61
CA VAL A 348 3.62 -2.01 -3.23
C VAL A 348 2.23 -2.03 -2.59
N PHE A 349 1.17 -1.79 -3.36
CA PHE A 349 -0.21 -1.92 -2.88
C PHE A 349 -0.54 -3.37 -2.52
N ASP A 350 -0.11 -4.31 -3.35
CA ASP A 350 -0.25 -5.73 -3.10
C ASP A 350 0.48 -6.17 -1.82
N ALA A 351 1.72 -5.70 -1.63
CA ALA A 351 2.50 -5.98 -0.43
C ALA A 351 1.81 -5.43 0.83
N VAL A 352 1.30 -4.19 0.78
CA VAL A 352 0.54 -3.57 1.88
C VAL A 352 -0.73 -4.37 2.20
N ASP A 353 -1.56 -4.66 1.19
CA ASP A 353 -2.82 -5.36 1.36
C ASP A 353 -2.60 -6.79 1.89
N THR A 354 -1.56 -7.45 1.37
CA THR A 354 -1.19 -8.81 1.81
C THR A 354 -0.80 -8.84 3.29
N LEU A 355 0.04 -7.91 3.76
CA LEU A 355 0.44 -7.86 5.16
C LEU A 355 -0.69 -7.40 6.08
N ALA A 356 -1.51 -6.42 5.65
CA ALA A 356 -2.66 -5.97 6.42
C ALA A 356 -3.68 -7.10 6.66
N LEU A 357 -3.82 -8.03 5.72
CA LEU A 357 -4.65 -9.22 5.87
C LEU A 357 -3.96 -10.32 6.70
N LEU A 358 -2.66 -10.51 6.52
CA LEU A 358 -1.91 -11.63 7.09
C LEU A 358 -1.59 -11.44 8.57
N LEU A 359 -1.10 -10.25 8.97
CA LEU A 359 -0.58 -10.02 10.32
C LEU A 359 -1.61 -10.25 11.42
N PRO A 360 -2.89 -9.81 11.30
CA PRO A 360 -3.92 -10.13 12.28
C PRO A 360 -4.17 -11.63 12.43
N ALA A 361 -4.13 -12.39 11.34
CA ALA A 361 -4.30 -13.83 11.37
C ALA A 361 -3.13 -14.52 12.09
N VAL A 362 -1.90 -14.05 11.85
CA VAL A 362 -0.70 -14.56 12.53
C VAL A 362 -0.74 -14.22 14.02
N ALA A 363 -1.08 -12.98 14.39
CA ALA A 363 -1.23 -12.58 15.79
C ALA A 363 -2.27 -13.43 16.51
N GLY A 364 -3.42 -13.67 15.89
CA GLY A 364 -4.47 -14.53 16.42
C GLY A 364 -4.02 -15.99 16.57
N MET A 365 -3.37 -16.55 15.56
CA MET A 365 -2.81 -17.91 15.60
C MET A 365 -1.82 -18.06 16.75
N VAL A 366 -0.85 -17.15 16.87
CA VAL A 366 0.16 -17.17 17.95
C VAL A 366 -0.50 -17.00 19.31
N GLY A 367 -1.41 -16.03 19.46
CA GLY A 367 -2.05 -15.70 20.72
C GLY A 367 -2.93 -16.81 21.29
N THR A 368 -3.48 -17.68 20.42
CA THR A 368 -4.44 -18.73 20.81
C THR A 368 -3.84 -20.14 20.83
N MET A 369 -2.65 -20.35 20.26
CA MET A 369 -2.05 -21.69 20.24
C MET A 369 -1.75 -22.19 21.67
N THR A 370 -1.98 -23.48 21.89
CA THR A 370 -1.72 -24.16 23.16
C THR A 370 -0.40 -24.90 23.09
N PHE A 371 0.49 -24.64 24.06
CA PHE A 371 1.79 -25.32 24.20
C PHE A 371 1.69 -26.58 25.06
N HIS A 372 2.37 -27.66 24.66
CA HIS A 372 2.47 -28.92 25.38
C HIS A 372 3.78 -28.98 26.16
N TYR A 373 3.90 -28.21 27.24
CA TYR A 373 5.14 -28.04 28.01
C TYR A 373 5.71 -29.34 28.54
N GLU A 374 4.87 -30.29 28.97
CA GLU A 374 5.32 -31.61 29.43
C GLU A 374 6.03 -32.38 28.32
N ARG A 375 5.49 -32.36 27.10
CA ARG A 375 6.10 -32.99 25.94
C ARG A 375 7.44 -32.36 25.59
N MET A 376 7.53 -31.04 25.62
CA MET A 376 8.76 -30.29 25.39
C MET A 376 9.82 -30.63 26.42
N ALA A 377 9.46 -30.59 27.72
CA ALA A 377 10.37 -30.89 28.84
C ALA A 377 10.89 -32.32 28.78
N ALA A 378 10.06 -33.31 28.41
CA ALA A 378 10.47 -34.71 28.31
C ALA A 378 11.50 -34.94 27.18
N LEU A 379 11.49 -34.14 26.13
CA LEU A 379 12.43 -34.21 25.00
C LEU A 379 13.70 -33.38 25.21
N ALA A 380 13.68 -32.37 26.06
CA ALA A 380 14.79 -31.44 26.27
C ALA A 380 16.12 -32.09 26.65
N PRO A 381 16.18 -33.07 27.57
CA PRO A 381 17.44 -33.71 27.98
C PRO A 381 17.88 -34.87 27.08
N GLN A 382 17.11 -35.21 26.04
CA GLN A 382 17.42 -36.39 25.21
C GLN A 382 18.62 -36.16 24.29
N GLY A 383 19.34 -37.24 23.95
CA GLY A 383 20.46 -37.21 23.00
C GLY A 383 21.76 -36.66 23.57
N PHE A 384 21.99 -36.83 24.89
CA PHE A 384 23.19 -36.31 25.59
C PHE A 384 23.37 -34.79 25.45
N SER A 385 22.29 -34.04 25.32
CA SER A 385 22.30 -32.59 25.11
C SER A 385 22.98 -31.79 26.21
N LEU A 386 23.17 -32.39 27.38
CA LEU A 386 23.88 -31.83 28.56
C LEU A 386 25.34 -32.35 28.74
N ALA A 387 25.87 -33.16 27.81
CA ALA A 387 27.18 -33.77 27.93
C ALA A 387 28.36 -32.77 27.85
N THR A 388 28.09 -31.54 27.45
CA THR A 388 29.08 -30.44 27.32
C THR A 388 29.04 -29.46 28.49
N GLU A 389 28.15 -29.65 29.44
CA GLU A 389 28.06 -28.93 30.71
C GLU A 389 28.59 -29.83 31.86
#